data_3fa9a71071295175bb3f87d19cc45e6d
#
_entry.id   3fa9a71071295175bb3f87d19cc45e6d
#
_cell.length_a   1.000
_cell.length_b   1.000
_cell.length_c   1.000
_cell.angle_alpha   90.00
_cell.angle_beta   90.00
_cell.angle_gamma   90.00
#
_symmetry.space_group_name_H-M   'P 1'
#
loop_
_entity.id
_entity.type
_entity.pdbx_description
1 polymer ?
#
loop_
_entity_poly.entity_id
_entity_poly.type
_entity_poly.pdbx_seq_one_letter_code
_entity_poly.pdbx_strand_id
1 'polypeptide(L)'
;LNLNQCEEFEKICKEKNTKIFLLDHHQSGEECAQKYSWYLLDSKRCATKIVYDFFSKICTPVLELSKFVDVVNAVDIWLSEDENFELGKVFLGLIANAKEINRVMFKESQIDYMFFLLDKAWKFIGKENANILLDNATHFIKKDYFARKNDDTLSNLISYFVVEKLSELKENFSIEYEGHKGILTSNIGNTSVIGNDFLVKNPDYDFFIDVSSRKTLSFRANGKIDVSLMAKNLVGGGGHKNASGGLFATFKDGANYNYIKAQIIDLIKSKELKKENNESKQ
;
A
#
# COMPACT_ATOMS: atom_id res chain seq x y z
N LEU A 1 16.33 -2.17 14.91
CA LEU A 1 16.05 -3.48 15.54
C LEU A 1 16.22 -3.40 17.05
N ASN A 2 15.59 -4.31 17.80
CA ASN A 2 15.85 -4.52 19.23
C ASN A 2 16.71 -5.80 19.44
N LEU A 3 17.18 -6.04 20.67
CA LEU A 3 18.08 -7.16 20.99
C LEU A 3 17.48 -8.52 20.63
N ASN A 4 16.20 -8.76 20.92
CA ASN A 4 15.55 -10.04 20.62
C ASN A 4 15.52 -10.31 19.11
N GLN A 5 15.23 -9.27 18.31
CA GLN A 5 15.26 -9.40 16.84
C GLN A 5 16.69 -9.65 16.35
N CYS A 6 17.69 -8.97 16.92
CA CYS A 6 19.09 -9.19 16.57
C CYS A 6 19.54 -10.62 16.88
N GLU A 7 19.16 -11.17 18.02
CA GLU A 7 19.44 -12.56 18.40
C GLU A 7 18.81 -13.56 17.42
N GLU A 8 17.55 -13.32 17.05
CA GLU A 8 16.86 -14.17 16.09
C GLU A 8 17.53 -14.14 14.71
N PHE A 9 17.88 -12.93 14.21
CA PHE A 9 18.61 -12.80 12.94
C PHE A 9 19.97 -13.48 12.98
N GLU A 10 20.74 -13.31 14.04
CA GLU A 10 22.04 -13.98 14.18
C GLU A 10 21.91 -15.50 14.16
N LYS A 11 20.89 -16.05 14.85
CA LYS A 11 20.58 -17.49 14.84
C LYS A 11 20.24 -17.98 13.43
N ILE A 12 19.32 -17.31 12.74
CA ILE A 12 18.92 -17.65 11.36
C ILE A 12 20.12 -17.59 10.41
N CYS A 13 20.98 -16.58 10.54
CA CYS A 13 22.16 -16.44 9.69
C CYS A 13 23.18 -17.57 9.94
N LYS A 14 23.38 -17.98 11.19
CA LYS A 14 24.22 -19.13 11.55
C LYS A 14 23.66 -20.44 10.98
N GLU A 15 22.35 -20.69 11.15
CA GLU A 15 21.67 -21.89 10.62
C GLU A 15 21.74 -21.96 9.09
N LYS A 16 21.62 -20.84 8.40
CA LYS A 16 21.66 -20.76 6.93
C LYS A 16 23.04 -20.52 6.35
N ASN A 17 24.10 -20.49 7.17
CA ASN A 17 25.46 -20.14 6.76
C ASN A 17 25.52 -18.86 5.91
N THR A 18 24.81 -17.81 6.33
CA THR A 18 24.68 -16.53 5.63
C THR A 18 25.29 -15.43 6.48
N LYS A 19 25.94 -14.45 5.82
CA LYS A 19 26.44 -13.24 6.49
C LYS A 19 25.37 -12.16 6.49
N ILE A 20 25.33 -11.37 7.58
CA ILE A 20 24.44 -10.21 7.71
C ILE A 20 25.29 -8.93 7.93
N PHE A 21 24.86 -7.84 7.33
CA PHE A 21 25.27 -6.49 7.66
C PHE A 21 24.03 -5.63 7.74
N LEU A 22 23.87 -4.91 8.84
CA LEU A 22 22.82 -3.92 9.01
C LEU A 22 23.44 -2.54 9.03
N LEU A 23 22.94 -1.65 8.16
CA LEU A 23 23.32 -0.25 8.07
C LEU A 23 22.11 0.57 8.58
N ASP A 24 22.24 1.16 9.76
CA ASP A 24 21.12 1.85 10.43
C ASP A 24 21.56 3.25 10.92
N HIS A 25 20.59 4.15 11.06
CA HIS A 25 20.78 5.50 11.58
C HIS A 25 19.95 5.80 12.85
N HIS A 26 19.07 4.88 13.27
CA HIS A 26 18.18 5.09 14.40
C HIS A 26 18.92 4.92 15.73
N GLN A 27 18.98 5.96 16.55
CA GLN A 27 19.65 5.94 17.88
C GLN A 27 19.13 4.82 18.79
N SER A 28 17.86 4.40 18.64
CA SER A 28 17.31 3.25 19.36
C SER A 28 18.03 1.92 19.11
N GLY A 29 18.88 1.84 18.07
CA GLY A 29 19.71 0.70 17.76
C GLY A 29 21.07 0.66 18.49
N GLU A 30 21.39 1.63 19.34
CA GLU A 30 22.72 1.78 19.96
C GLU A 30 23.15 0.54 20.75
N GLU A 31 22.28 -0.01 21.57
CA GLU A 31 22.55 -1.23 22.36
C GLU A 31 22.86 -2.43 21.45
N CYS A 32 22.14 -2.57 20.34
CA CYS A 32 22.41 -3.60 19.34
C CYS A 32 23.76 -3.38 18.64
N ALA A 33 24.08 -2.15 18.27
CA ALA A 33 25.34 -1.83 17.60
C ALA A 33 26.56 -2.05 18.50
N GLN A 34 26.42 -1.86 19.82
CA GLN A 34 27.47 -2.18 20.79
C GLN A 34 27.69 -3.69 20.94
N LYS A 35 26.62 -4.50 20.84
CA LYS A 35 26.68 -5.95 21.03
C LYS A 35 27.05 -6.72 19.75
N TYR A 36 26.63 -6.24 18.57
CA TYR A 36 26.77 -6.98 17.31
C TYR A 36 27.64 -6.23 16.30
N SER A 37 28.80 -6.81 15.96
CA SER A 37 29.75 -6.20 15.00
C SER A 37 29.21 -6.07 13.57
N TRP A 38 28.14 -6.77 13.23
CA TRP A 38 27.44 -6.68 11.96
C TRP A 38 26.40 -5.55 11.91
N TYR A 39 26.12 -4.89 13.04
CA TYR A 39 25.20 -3.77 13.16
C TYR A 39 25.98 -2.46 13.12
N LEU A 40 25.98 -1.77 11.99
CA LEU A 40 26.67 -0.50 11.80
C LEU A 40 25.68 0.65 12.00
N LEU A 41 25.84 1.39 13.09
CA LEU A 41 25.02 2.55 13.43
C LEU A 41 25.73 3.86 13.13
N ASP A 42 25.10 4.73 12.34
CA ASP A 42 25.55 6.10 12.13
C ASP A 42 24.36 7.08 12.14
N SER A 43 24.09 7.69 13.27
CA SER A 43 22.97 8.63 13.44
C SER A 43 23.20 10.02 12.81
N LYS A 44 24.37 10.27 12.20
CA LYS A 44 24.67 11.54 11.53
C LYS A 44 24.27 11.58 10.06
N ARG A 45 23.88 10.45 9.51
CA ARG A 45 23.47 10.28 8.12
C ARG A 45 22.21 9.41 8.04
N CYS A 46 21.34 9.65 7.06
CA CYS A 46 20.25 8.75 6.78
C CYS A 46 20.73 7.39 6.25
N ALA A 47 19.88 6.37 6.36
CA ALA A 47 20.20 5.03 5.87
C ALA A 47 20.59 5.02 4.38
N THR A 48 19.90 5.80 3.54
CA THR A 48 20.22 5.94 2.11
C THR A 48 21.65 6.43 1.89
N LYS A 49 22.10 7.43 2.65
CA LYS A 49 23.47 7.98 2.54
C LYS A 49 24.52 7.01 3.07
N ILE A 50 24.24 6.31 4.17
CA ILE A 50 25.13 5.27 4.70
C ILE A 50 25.34 4.17 3.66
N VAL A 51 24.24 3.68 3.05
CA VAL A 51 24.30 2.64 2.02
C VAL A 51 25.06 3.12 0.78
N TYR A 52 24.78 4.33 0.29
CA TYR A 52 25.50 4.90 -0.84
C TYR A 52 27.01 5.00 -0.58
N ASP A 53 27.40 5.57 0.56
CA ASP A 53 28.80 5.72 0.94
C ASP A 53 29.51 4.37 1.15
N PHE A 54 28.79 3.38 1.68
CA PHE A 54 29.31 2.02 1.85
C PHE A 54 29.60 1.37 0.48
N PHE A 55 28.62 1.35 -0.42
CA PHE A 55 28.76 0.71 -1.72
C PHE A 55 29.69 1.49 -2.67
N SER A 56 29.81 2.81 -2.54
CA SER A 56 30.74 3.62 -3.32
C SER A 56 32.22 3.28 -3.06
N LYS A 57 32.52 2.55 -1.98
CA LYS A 57 33.88 2.06 -1.68
C LYS A 57 34.21 0.73 -2.36
N ILE A 58 33.20 -0.03 -2.77
CA ILE A 58 33.35 -1.38 -3.35
C ILE A 58 32.82 -1.50 -4.77
N CYS A 59 32.03 -0.53 -5.22
CA CYS A 59 31.49 -0.44 -6.57
C CYS A 59 31.82 0.92 -7.18
N THR A 60 31.76 1.05 -8.50
CA THR A 60 31.90 2.36 -9.17
C THR A 60 30.70 3.24 -8.77
N PRO A 61 30.94 4.42 -8.15
CA PRO A 61 29.85 5.29 -7.73
C PRO A 61 29.09 5.86 -8.92
N VAL A 62 27.77 5.89 -8.82
CA VAL A 62 26.90 6.61 -9.77
C VAL A 62 26.81 8.06 -9.28
N LEU A 63 27.55 8.96 -9.92
CA LEU A 63 27.69 10.35 -9.45
C LEU A 63 26.36 11.12 -9.44
N GLU A 64 25.49 10.87 -10.42
CA GLU A 64 24.16 11.47 -10.44
C GLU A 64 23.33 11.05 -9.22
N LEU A 65 23.53 9.83 -8.71
CA LEU A 65 22.83 9.32 -7.54
C LEU A 65 23.23 10.09 -6.26
N SER A 66 24.45 10.64 -6.16
CA SER A 66 24.88 11.39 -4.98
C SER A 66 23.96 12.57 -4.68
N LYS A 67 23.56 13.33 -5.69
CA LYS A 67 22.64 14.47 -5.54
C LYS A 67 21.28 14.06 -4.97
N PHE A 68 20.74 12.95 -5.45
CA PHE A 68 19.51 12.40 -4.90
C PHE A 68 19.68 11.95 -3.45
N VAL A 69 20.78 11.29 -3.14
CA VAL A 69 21.13 10.85 -1.79
C VAL A 69 21.24 12.04 -0.84
N ASP A 70 21.82 13.17 -1.28
CA ASP A 70 21.91 14.39 -0.47
C ASP A 70 20.53 15.01 -0.21
N VAL A 71 19.63 15.02 -1.20
CA VAL A 71 18.23 15.45 -1.02
C VAL A 71 17.50 14.58 0.02
N VAL A 72 17.66 13.25 -0.08
CA VAL A 72 17.04 12.31 0.88
C VAL A 72 17.65 12.50 2.28
N ASN A 73 18.97 12.64 2.36
CA ASN A 73 19.66 12.84 3.64
C ASN A 73 19.21 14.11 4.35
N ALA A 74 19.08 15.21 3.61
CA ALA A 74 18.67 16.49 4.19
C ALA A 74 17.30 16.40 4.88
N VAL A 75 16.31 15.74 4.27
CA VAL A 75 14.96 15.67 4.82
C VAL A 75 14.81 14.58 5.89
N ASP A 76 15.50 13.44 5.74
CA ASP A 76 15.33 12.28 6.62
C ASP A 76 15.89 12.53 8.03
N ILE A 77 17.05 13.19 8.12
CA ILE A 77 17.65 13.59 9.39
C ILE A 77 17.43 15.08 9.74
N TRP A 78 16.51 15.73 9.05
CA TRP A 78 16.00 17.08 9.31
C TRP A 78 17.07 18.19 9.32
N LEU A 79 17.88 18.28 8.28
CA LEU A 79 18.87 19.34 8.10
C LEU A 79 18.22 20.59 7.51
N SER A 80 17.49 21.36 8.32
CA SER A 80 16.67 22.50 7.88
C SER A 80 17.43 23.60 7.16
N GLU A 81 18.74 23.74 7.42
CA GLU A 81 19.61 24.74 6.81
C GLU A 81 20.29 24.25 5.52
N ASP A 82 20.10 22.97 5.14
CA ASP A 82 20.64 22.41 3.91
C ASP A 82 19.84 22.87 2.69
N GLU A 83 20.52 23.26 1.62
CA GLU A 83 19.91 23.73 0.36
C GLU A 83 18.94 22.70 -0.27
N ASN A 84 19.13 21.41 0.01
CA ASN A 84 18.28 20.32 -0.49
C ASN A 84 17.05 20.05 0.38
N PHE A 85 16.94 20.67 1.57
CA PHE A 85 15.91 20.34 2.54
C PHE A 85 14.48 20.58 2.02
N GLU A 86 14.24 21.74 1.39
CA GLU A 86 12.93 22.08 0.85
C GLU A 86 12.52 21.15 -0.30
N LEU A 87 13.46 20.80 -1.18
CA LEU A 87 13.24 19.81 -2.22
C LEU A 87 12.98 18.42 -1.62
N GLY A 88 13.71 18.04 -0.58
CA GLY A 88 13.54 16.79 0.16
C GLY A 88 12.14 16.65 0.73
N LYS A 89 11.54 17.72 1.29
CA LYS A 89 10.15 17.70 1.77
C LYS A 89 9.15 17.40 0.66
N VAL A 90 9.37 17.92 -0.54
CA VAL A 90 8.49 17.63 -1.69
C VAL A 90 8.64 16.15 -2.12
N PHE A 91 9.87 15.63 -2.18
CA PHE A 91 10.09 14.20 -2.45
C PHE A 91 9.41 13.31 -1.41
N LEU A 92 9.58 13.61 -0.12
CA LEU A 92 8.93 12.89 0.96
C LEU A 92 7.41 12.91 0.81
N GLY A 93 6.84 14.10 0.55
CA GLY A 93 5.41 14.27 0.30
C GLY A 93 4.91 13.49 -0.91
N LEU A 94 5.67 13.49 -2.01
CA LEU A 94 5.34 12.76 -3.24
C LEU A 94 5.20 11.25 -2.97
N ILE A 95 6.15 10.67 -2.25
CA ILE A 95 6.16 9.23 -1.94
C ILE A 95 5.17 8.87 -0.84
N ALA A 96 5.09 9.65 0.25
CA ALA A 96 4.18 9.39 1.35
C ALA A 96 2.70 9.46 0.94
N ASN A 97 2.39 10.30 -0.07
CA ASN A 97 1.05 10.46 -0.64
C ASN A 97 0.81 9.62 -1.90
N ALA A 98 1.72 8.73 -2.29
CA ALA A 98 1.54 7.79 -3.40
C ALA A 98 0.66 6.60 -2.97
N LYS A 99 -0.61 6.89 -2.67
CA LYS A 99 -1.60 5.92 -2.15
C LYS A 99 -2.64 5.49 -3.19
N GLU A 100 -2.46 5.89 -4.44
CA GLU A 100 -3.36 5.60 -5.55
C GLU A 100 -3.43 4.09 -5.83
N ILE A 101 -2.36 3.37 -5.58
CA ILE A 101 -2.30 1.91 -5.69
C ILE A 101 -2.17 1.32 -4.28
N ASN A 102 -3.07 0.42 -3.93
CA ASN A 102 -3.04 -0.24 -2.63
C ASN A 102 -1.88 -1.25 -2.55
N ARG A 103 -0.91 -1.01 -1.68
CA ARG A 103 0.28 -1.86 -1.52
C ARG A 103 0.01 -3.25 -0.95
N VAL A 104 -1.11 -3.41 -0.24
CA VAL A 104 -1.48 -4.70 0.38
C VAL A 104 -2.02 -5.65 -0.67
N MET A 105 -2.76 -5.11 -1.66
CA MET A 105 -3.34 -5.88 -2.75
C MET A 105 -2.41 -5.96 -3.98
N PHE A 106 -1.67 -4.88 -4.29
CA PHE A 106 -0.90 -4.72 -5.53
C PHE A 106 0.53 -4.27 -5.23
N LYS A 107 1.25 -5.05 -4.42
CA LYS A 107 2.59 -4.69 -3.91
C LYS A 107 3.57 -4.33 -5.02
N GLU A 108 3.65 -5.15 -6.06
CA GLU A 108 4.59 -4.92 -7.18
C GLU A 108 4.22 -3.65 -7.95
N SER A 109 2.95 -3.49 -8.32
CA SER A 109 2.49 -2.27 -9.01
C SER A 109 2.71 -1.00 -8.16
N GLN A 110 2.58 -1.08 -6.84
CA GLN A 110 2.88 0.04 -5.96
C GLN A 110 4.37 0.38 -5.94
N ILE A 111 5.24 -0.62 -5.94
CA ILE A 111 6.69 -0.43 -6.01
C ILE A 111 7.08 0.21 -7.34
N ASP A 112 6.57 -0.30 -8.46
CA ASP A 112 6.80 0.25 -9.80
C ASP A 112 6.34 1.71 -9.90
N TYR A 113 5.17 2.01 -9.32
CA TYR A 113 4.65 3.36 -9.26
C TYR A 113 5.56 4.31 -8.47
N MET A 114 6.03 3.88 -7.31
CA MET A 114 6.95 4.69 -6.50
C MET A 114 8.27 4.95 -7.22
N PHE A 115 8.85 3.95 -7.89
CA PHE A 115 10.06 4.14 -8.69
C PHE A 115 9.83 5.07 -9.88
N PHE A 116 8.67 4.96 -10.55
CA PHE A 116 8.30 5.90 -11.60
C PHE A 116 8.24 7.35 -11.08
N LEU A 117 7.59 7.57 -9.94
CA LEU A 117 7.51 8.91 -9.34
C LEU A 117 8.90 9.46 -9.00
N LEU A 118 9.78 8.64 -8.44
CA LEU A 118 11.15 9.01 -8.12
C LEU A 118 11.96 9.35 -9.39
N ASP A 119 11.86 8.53 -10.44
CA ASP A 119 12.53 8.77 -11.74
C ASP A 119 12.12 10.11 -12.36
N LYS A 120 10.83 10.42 -12.31
CA LYS A 120 10.33 11.71 -12.82
C LYS A 120 10.76 12.88 -11.93
N ALA A 121 10.72 12.71 -10.62
CA ALA A 121 11.11 13.74 -9.66
C ALA A 121 12.61 14.05 -9.72
N TRP A 122 13.44 13.04 -9.98
CA TRP A 122 14.89 13.17 -10.14
C TRP A 122 15.28 14.29 -11.13
N LYS A 123 14.53 14.48 -12.21
CA LYS A 123 14.79 15.48 -13.26
C LYS A 123 14.71 16.93 -12.78
N PHE A 124 14.25 17.14 -11.56
CA PHE A 124 14.18 18.46 -10.94
C PHE A 124 15.41 18.80 -10.09
N ILE A 125 16.19 17.80 -9.68
CA ILE A 125 17.38 17.99 -8.85
C ILE A 125 18.41 18.89 -9.59
N GLY A 126 18.87 19.93 -8.91
CA GLY A 126 19.82 20.91 -9.44
C GLY A 126 19.21 22.03 -10.29
N LYS A 127 17.88 22.08 -10.43
CA LYS A 127 17.20 23.21 -11.05
C LYS A 127 16.99 24.32 -10.04
N GLU A 128 16.96 25.54 -10.53
CA GLU A 128 16.53 26.69 -9.72
C GLU A 128 15.06 26.51 -9.31
N ASN A 129 14.71 26.78 -8.05
CA ASN A 129 13.38 26.58 -7.47
C ASN A 129 12.82 25.16 -7.66
N ALA A 130 13.68 24.15 -7.61
CA ALA A 130 13.37 22.75 -7.86
C ALA A 130 12.16 22.23 -7.04
N ASN A 131 12.06 22.64 -5.78
CA ASN A 131 10.96 22.29 -4.87
C ASN A 131 9.60 22.80 -5.42
N ILE A 132 9.51 24.06 -5.84
CA ILE A 132 8.29 24.66 -6.40
C ILE A 132 7.94 23.99 -7.74
N LEU A 133 8.97 23.78 -8.59
CA LEU A 133 8.74 23.15 -9.90
C LEU A 133 8.23 21.71 -9.77
N LEU A 134 8.79 20.93 -8.84
CA LEU A 134 8.34 19.56 -8.59
C LEU A 134 6.94 19.52 -7.98
N ASP A 135 6.65 20.38 -6.99
CA ASP A 135 5.33 20.47 -6.37
C ASP A 135 4.24 20.75 -7.42
N ASN A 136 4.46 21.75 -8.28
CA ASN A 136 3.56 22.08 -9.38
C ASN A 136 3.43 20.93 -10.40
N ALA A 137 4.47 20.15 -10.62
CA ALA A 137 4.47 19.04 -11.59
C ALA A 137 3.83 17.75 -11.02
N THR A 138 3.69 17.62 -9.70
CA THR A 138 3.30 16.36 -9.03
C THR A 138 2.01 15.77 -9.59
N HIS A 139 0.97 16.55 -9.81
CA HIS A 139 -0.29 16.08 -10.38
C HIS A 139 -0.10 15.47 -11.78
N PHE A 140 0.66 16.13 -12.63
CA PHE A 140 0.93 15.67 -14.00
C PHE A 140 1.82 14.44 -14.02
N ILE A 141 2.81 14.35 -13.12
CA ILE A 141 3.66 13.16 -12.96
C ILE A 141 2.81 11.95 -12.57
N LYS A 142 1.91 12.10 -11.59
CA LYS A 142 0.98 11.04 -11.21
C LYS A 142 0.06 10.65 -12.37
N LYS A 143 -0.52 11.63 -13.04
CA LYS A 143 -1.38 11.40 -14.20
C LYS A 143 -0.67 10.65 -15.33
N ASP A 144 0.59 10.98 -15.63
CA ASP A 144 1.41 10.34 -16.66
C ASP A 144 1.59 8.82 -16.42
N TYR A 145 1.69 8.39 -15.17
CA TYR A 145 1.76 6.96 -14.85
C TYR A 145 0.51 6.17 -15.24
N PHE A 146 -0.66 6.77 -15.00
CA PHE A 146 -1.95 6.12 -15.23
C PHE A 146 -2.49 6.35 -16.64
N ALA A 147 -2.02 7.38 -17.37
CA ALA A 147 -2.44 7.68 -18.73
C ALA A 147 -1.85 6.68 -19.72
N ARG A 148 -2.68 5.75 -20.23
CA ARG A 148 -2.23 4.71 -21.16
C ARG A 148 -2.59 5.02 -22.62
N LYS A 149 -3.86 5.29 -22.90
CA LYS A 149 -4.38 5.48 -24.27
C LYS A 149 -5.19 6.75 -24.45
N ASN A 150 -5.88 7.20 -23.41
CA ASN A 150 -6.76 8.35 -23.43
C ASN A 150 -6.38 9.32 -22.32
N ASP A 151 -6.55 10.61 -22.55
CA ASP A 151 -6.48 11.60 -21.50
C ASP A 151 -7.84 11.67 -20.78
N ASP A 152 -7.79 11.66 -19.44
CA ASP A 152 -8.97 11.72 -18.59
C ASP A 152 -8.58 12.37 -17.25
N THR A 153 -9.52 12.52 -16.33
CA THR A 153 -9.20 12.94 -14.96
C THR A 153 -8.30 11.91 -14.27
N LEU A 154 -7.41 12.35 -13.40
CA LEU A 154 -6.54 11.44 -12.64
C LEU A 154 -7.37 10.38 -11.89
N SER A 155 -8.52 10.76 -11.33
CA SER A 155 -9.42 9.84 -10.62
C SER A 155 -9.94 8.72 -11.52
N ASN A 156 -10.35 9.04 -12.75
CA ASN A 156 -10.83 8.03 -13.70
C ASN A 156 -9.69 7.12 -14.16
N LEU A 157 -8.52 7.69 -14.46
CA LEU A 157 -7.34 6.92 -14.88
C LEU A 157 -6.90 5.93 -13.79
N ILE A 158 -6.90 6.35 -12.51
CA ILE A 158 -6.64 5.46 -11.38
C ILE A 158 -7.71 4.35 -11.31
N SER A 159 -8.99 4.70 -11.44
CA SER A 159 -10.07 3.71 -11.40
C SER A 159 -9.94 2.67 -12.51
N TYR A 160 -9.65 3.09 -13.73
CA TYR A 160 -9.41 2.18 -14.87
C TYR A 160 -8.22 1.24 -14.60
N PHE A 161 -7.09 1.79 -14.11
CA PHE A 161 -5.92 0.99 -13.76
C PHE A 161 -6.24 -0.07 -12.70
N VAL A 162 -6.94 0.33 -11.63
CA VAL A 162 -7.30 -0.56 -10.53
C VAL A 162 -8.26 -1.65 -10.99
N VAL A 163 -9.29 -1.30 -11.80
CA VAL A 163 -10.22 -2.28 -12.37
C VAL A 163 -9.52 -3.29 -13.28
N GLU A 164 -8.53 -2.84 -14.08
CA GLU A 164 -7.72 -3.76 -14.88
C GLU A 164 -6.95 -4.74 -13.98
N LYS A 165 -6.24 -4.24 -12.99
CA LYS A 165 -5.48 -5.08 -12.04
C LYS A 165 -6.35 -6.04 -11.24
N LEU A 166 -7.51 -5.59 -10.79
CA LEU A 166 -8.49 -6.46 -10.14
C LEU A 166 -8.98 -7.56 -11.08
N SER A 167 -9.26 -7.22 -12.35
CA SER A 167 -9.75 -8.20 -13.34
C SER A 167 -8.69 -9.24 -13.71
N GLU A 168 -7.39 -8.82 -13.79
CA GLU A 168 -6.26 -9.72 -14.01
C GLU A 168 -6.07 -10.73 -12.86
N LEU A 169 -6.29 -10.28 -11.63
CA LEU A 169 -6.01 -11.04 -10.40
C LEU A 169 -7.27 -11.47 -9.64
N LYS A 170 -8.45 -11.42 -10.27
CA LYS A 170 -9.76 -11.56 -9.61
C LYS A 170 -9.90 -12.82 -8.76
N GLU A 171 -9.31 -13.95 -9.17
CA GLU A 171 -9.41 -15.20 -8.42
C GLU A 171 -8.70 -15.12 -7.05
N ASN A 172 -7.63 -14.32 -6.91
CA ASN A 172 -6.95 -14.12 -5.64
C ASN A 172 -7.83 -13.39 -4.62
N PHE A 173 -8.74 -12.57 -5.12
CA PHE A 173 -9.62 -11.71 -4.35
C PHE A 173 -11.06 -12.21 -4.26
N SER A 174 -11.37 -13.35 -4.90
CA SER A 174 -12.71 -13.95 -4.91
C SER A 174 -13.15 -14.38 -3.52
N ILE A 175 -14.44 -14.18 -3.23
CA ILE A 175 -15.15 -14.65 -2.05
C ILE A 175 -16.56 -15.13 -2.47
N GLU A 176 -17.21 -15.89 -1.60
CA GLU A 176 -18.58 -16.36 -1.81
C GLU A 176 -19.49 -15.93 -0.65
N TYR A 177 -20.74 -15.68 -0.97
CA TYR A 177 -21.81 -15.43 -0.02
C TYR A 177 -23.15 -15.98 -0.55
N GLU A 178 -23.77 -16.91 0.18
CA GLU A 178 -25.07 -17.55 -0.18
C GLU A 178 -25.10 -18.05 -1.65
N GLY A 179 -24.00 -18.67 -2.13
CA GLY A 179 -23.87 -19.18 -3.49
C GLY A 179 -23.59 -18.14 -4.58
N HIS A 180 -23.44 -16.87 -4.22
CA HIS A 180 -23.05 -15.80 -5.12
C HIS A 180 -21.53 -15.58 -5.07
N LYS A 181 -20.93 -15.39 -6.25
CA LYS A 181 -19.50 -15.07 -6.40
C LYS A 181 -19.29 -13.56 -6.29
N GLY A 182 -18.40 -13.14 -5.43
CA GLY A 182 -18.02 -11.75 -5.25
C GLY A 182 -16.52 -11.54 -5.17
N ILE A 183 -16.12 -10.26 -5.11
CA ILE A 183 -14.74 -9.87 -4.91
C ILE A 183 -14.61 -9.06 -3.62
N LEU A 184 -13.51 -9.29 -2.89
CA LEU A 184 -13.15 -8.51 -1.71
C LEU A 184 -11.95 -7.64 -2.01
N THR A 185 -12.05 -6.36 -1.67
CA THR A 185 -10.96 -5.40 -1.71
C THR A 185 -10.73 -4.77 -0.34
N SER A 186 -9.61 -4.08 -0.19
CA SER A 186 -9.29 -3.34 1.02
C SER A 186 -8.71 -1.98 0.69
N ASN A 187 -9.34 -0.91 1.22
CA ASN A 187 -8.88 0.48 1.06
C ASN A 187 -8.61 0.86 -0.40
N ILE A 188 -9.52 0.53 -1.32
CA ILE A 188 -9.28 0.62 -2.77
C ILE A 188 -9.54 2.02 -3.35
N GLY A 189 -9.86 3.01 -2.52
CA GLY A 189 -10.13 4.36 -2.98
C GLY A 189 -11.60 4.58 -3.36
N ASN A 190 -11.89 4.99 -4.61
CA ASN A 190 -13.27 5.26 -5.05
C ASN A 190 -14.07 3.98 -5.28
N THR A 191 -14.49 3.34 -4.18
CA THR A 191 -15.24 2.07 -4.18
C THR A 191 -16.50 2.12 -5.04
N SER A 192 -17.15 3.29 -5.18
CA SER A 192 -18.37 3.40 -5.98
C SER A 192 -18.10 3.22 -7.46
N VAL A 193 -17.08 3.87 -7.99
CA VAL A 193 -16.69 3.77 -9.40
C VAL A 193 -16.02 2.42 -9.66
N ILE A 194 -14.99 2.08 -8.88
CA ILE A 194 -14.21 0.85 -9.08
C ILE A 194 -15.10 -0.39 -8.95
N GLY A 195 -15.98 -0.45 -7.94
CA GLY A 195 -16.87 -1.59 -7.74
C GLY A 195 -17.89 -1.76 -8.86
N ASN A 196 -18.50 -0.66 -9.34
CA ASN A 196 -19.40 -0.71 -10.48
C ASN A 196 -18.68 -1.16 -11.76
N ASP A 197 -17.56 -0.53 -12.10
CA ASP A 197 -16.82 -0.80 -13.33
C ASP A 197 -16.24 -2.22 -13.34
N PHE A 198 -15.79 -2.72 -12.16
CA PHE A 198 -15.36 -4.10 -12.03
C PHE A 198 -16.52 -5.08 -12.33
N LEU A 199 -17.70 -4.87 -11.77
CA LEU A 199 -18.87 -5.74 -11.96
C LEU A 199 -19.39 -5.68 -13.40
N VAL A 200 -19.30 -4.54 -14.07
CA VAL A 200 -19.63 -4.43 -15.50
C VAL A 200 -18.65 -5.22 -16.35
N LYS A 201 -17.33 -5.11 -16.05
CA LYS A 201 -16.27 -5.80 -16.80
C LYS A 201 -16.21 -7.30 -16.52
N ASN A 202 -16.65 -7.73 -15.34
CA ASN A 202 -16.62 -9.14 -14.91
C ASN A 202 -18.03 -9.63 -14.53
N PRO A 203 -18.91 -9.92 -15.51
CA PRO A 203 -20.30 -10.28 -15.26
C PRO A 203 -20.48 -11.64 -14.58
N ASP A 204 -19.42 -12.43 -14.42
CA ASP A 204 -19.34 -13.65 -13.64
C ASP A 204 -19.23 -13.39 -12.12
N TYR A 205 -19.09 -12.13 -11.69
CA TYR A 205 -19.15 -11.69 -10.30
C TYR A 205 -20.48 -10.96 -10.05
N ASP A 206 -21.10 -11.22 -8.90
CA ASP A 206 -22.42 -10.69 -8.55
C ASP A 206 -22.34 -9.51 -7.59
N PHE A 207 -21.28 -9.46 -6.77
CA PHE A 207 -21.08 -8.40 -5.80
C PHE A 207 -19.61 -8.05 -5.59
N PHE A 208 -19.41 -6.87 -5.00
CA PHE A 208 -18.11 -6.30 -4.66
C PHE A 208 -18.16 -5.81 -3.21
N ILE A 209 -17.16 -6.16 -2.40
CA ILE A 209 -16.99 -5.67 -1.04
C ILE A 209 -15.65 -4.94 -0.93
N ASP A 210 -15.64 -3.74 -0.33
CA ASP A 210 -14.42 -3.08 0.13
C ASP A 210 -14.44 -2.92 1.64
N VAL A 211 -13.36 -3.31 2.33
CA VAL A 211 -13.18 -3.07 3.75
C VAL A 211 -12.15 -1.97 3.95
N SER A 212 -12.52 -0.93 4.67
CA SER A 212 -11.61 0.19 4.96
C SER A 212 -10.90 0.04 6.31
N SER A 213 -9.76 0.72 6.46
CA SER A 213 -9.05 0.86 7.73
C SER A 213 -9.91 1.52 8.83
N ARG A 214 -10.98 2.24 8.44
CA ARG A 214 -12.00 2.79 9.35
C ARG A 214 -13.04 1.76 9.77
N LYS A 215 -12.83 0.48 9.46
CA LYS A 215 -13.74 -0.64 9.76
C LYS A 215 -15.09 -0.57 9.04
N THR A 216 -15.21 0.21 7.99
CA THR A 216 -16.42 0.24 7.17
C THR A 216 -16.35 -0.81 6.08
N LEU A 217 -17.46 -1.51 5.86
CA LEU A 217 -17.71 -2.33 4.67
C LEU A 217 -18.57 -1.53 3.70
N SER A 218 -18.15 -1.49 2.45
CA SER A 218 -18.90 -0.92 1.33
C SER A 218 -19.24 -2.03 0.35
N PHE A 219 -20.50 -2.13 -0.05
CA PHE A 219 -20.98 -3.17 -0.93
C PHE A 219 -21.51 -2.59 -2.23
N ARG A 220 -21.23 -3.27 -3.36
CA ARG A 220 -21.84 -2.97 -4.66
C ARG A 220 -22.35 -4.27 -5.30
N ALA A 221 -23.40 -4.18 -6.10
CA ALA A 221 -23.96 -5.30 -6.85
C ALA A 221 -24.42 -4.87 -8.24
N ASN A 222 -24.55 -5.84 -9.14
CA ASN A 222 -25.06 -5.67 -10.51
C ASN A 222 -26.54 -6.06 -10.66
N GLY A 223 -27.29 -6.16 -9.56
CA GLY A 223 -28.71 -6.52 -9.52
C GLY A 223 -29.01 -8.00 -9.30
N LYS A 224 -28.02 -8.89 -9.33
CA LYS A 224 -28.19 -10.33 -9.11
C LYS A 224 -28.36 -10.69 -7.63
N ILE A 225 -27.84 -9.88 -6.74
CA ILE A 225 -27.99 -10.01 -5.27
C ILE A 225 -28.37 -8.68 -4.65
N ASP A 226 -29.14 -8.72 -3.55
CA ASP A 226 -29.47 -7.52 -2.76
C ASP A 226 -28.44 -7.29 -1.67
N VAL A 227 -27.49 -6.35 -1.94
CA VAL A 227 -26.43 -6.04 -0.97
C VAL A 227 -26.92 -5.24 0.23
N SER A 228 -28.15 -4.67 0.23
CA SER A 228 -28.70 -4.05 1.43
C SER A 228 -29.04 -5.08 2.49
N LEU A 229 -29.59 -6.22 2.07
CA LEU A 229 -29.83 -7.38 2.94
C LEU A 229 -28.51 -8.01 3.39
N MET A 230 -27.54 -8.14 2.48
CA MET A 230 -26.19 -8.61 2.84
C MET A 230 -25.54 -7.74 3.93
N ALA A 231 -25.55 -6.41 3.79
CA ALA A 231 -25.02 -5.49 4.79
C ALA A 231 -25.75 -5.60 6.12
N LYS A 232 -27.08 -5.71 6.10
CA LYS A 232 -27.90 -5.91 7.30
C LYS A 232 -27.54 -7.23 8.01
N ASN A 233 -27.43 -8.33 7.27
CA ASN A 233 -27.12 -9.64 7.82
C ASN A 233 -25.69 -9.71 8.38
N LEU A 234 -24.69 -9.20 7.66
CA LEU A 234 -23.29 -9.30 8.06
C LEU A 234 -22.94 -8.37 9.21
N VAL A 235 -23.32 -7.10 9.12
CA VAL A 235 -22.83 -6.06 10.04
C VAL A 235 -23.92 -5.14 10.61
N GLY A 236 -25.20 -5.47 10.44
CA GLY A 236 -26.30 -4.61 10.90
C GLY A 236 -26.39 -3.28 10.13
N GLY A 237 -25.79 -3.23 8.93
CA GLY A 237 -25.79 -2.07 8.05
C GLY A 237 -27.05 -1.94 7.21
N GLY A 238 -26.97 -1.20 6.10
CA GLY A 238 -28.07 -1.00 5.17
C GLY A 238 -27.69 -0.13 3.98
N GLY A 239 -28.69 0.22 3.19
CA GLY A 239 -28.53 1.05 2.00
C GLY A 239 -29.52 0.66 0.91
N HIS A 240 -29.09 0.74 -0.34
CA HIS A 240 -29.87 0.37 -1.51
C HIS A 240 -29.50 -1.04 -2.00
N LYS A 241 -30.37 -1.64 -2.80
CA LYS A 241 -30.21 -2.99 -3.36
C LYS A 241 -28.83 -3.21 -4.01
N ASN A 242 -28.31 -2.21 -4.73
CA ASN A 242 -27.04 -2.30 -5.44
C ASN A 242 -25.90 -1.51 -4.77
N ALA A 243 -26.15 -0.81 -3.66
CA ALA A 243 -25.13 -0.01 -2.96
C ALA A 243 -25.48 0.13 -1.48
N SER A 244 -24.71 -0.48 -0.63
CA SER A 244 -24.94 -0.48 0.81
C SER A 244 -23.63 -0.41 1.59
N GLY A 245 -23.71 -0.34 2.90
CA GLY A 245 -22.56 -0.31 3.77
C GLY A 245 -22.91 -0.58 5.23
N GLY A 246 -21.87 -0.77 6.04
CA GLY A 246 -22.03 -0.96 7.47
C GLY A 246 -20.69 -0.95 8.19
N LEU A 247 -20.72 -1.07 9.51
CA LEU A 247 -19.54 -1.04 10.37
C LEU A 247 -19.17 -2.46 10.81
N PHE A 248 -17.98 -2.91 10.48
CA PHE A 248 -17.39 -4.14 11.01
C PHE A 248 -16.51 -3.81 12.23
N ALA A 249 -17.12 -3.55 13.38
CA ALA A 249 -16.47 -2.99 14.57
C ALA A 249 -15.24 -3.78 15.05
N THR A 250 -15.24 -5.11 14.90
CA THR A 250 -14.14 -6.00 15.32
C THR A 250 -13.04 -6.15 14.27
N PHE A 251 -13.19 -5.57 13.08
CA PHE A 251 -12.16 -5.63 12.04
C PHE A 251 -10.83 -5.07 12.51
N LYS A 252 -9.76 -5.77 12.16
CA LYS A 252 -8.39 -5.35 12.39
C LYS A 252 -7.69 -5.19 11.05
N ASP A 253 -7.30 -3.97 10.73
CA ASP A 253 -6.49 -3.69 9.54
C ASP A 253 -5.10 -4.34 9.66
N GLY A 254 -4.44 -4.56 8.53
CA GLY A 254 -3.15 -5.22 8.50
C GLY A 254 -2.42 -5.09 7.17
N ALA A 255 -1.13 -5.41 7.18
CA ALA A 255 -0.26 -5.36 6.01
C ALA A 255 -0.30 -6.63 5.14
N ASN A 256 -1.15 -7.62 5.50
CA ASN A 256 -1.31 -8.88 4.78
C ASN A 256 -2.75 -9.05 4.32
N TYR A 257 -2.95 -9.14 3.01
CA TYR A 257 -4.28 -9.28 2.42
C TYR A 257 -4.98 -10.58 2.87
N ASN A 258 -4.27 -11.69 3.00
CA ASN A 258 -4.88 -12.95 3.44
C ASN A 258 -5.44 -12.86 4.87
N TYR A 259 -4.78 -12.09 5.75
CA TYR A 259 -5.28 -11.80 7.08
C TYR A 259 -6.57 -10.97 7.05
N ILE A 260 -6.65 -9.99 6.15
CA ILE A 260 -7.86 -9.19 5.92
C ILE A 260 -8.99 -10.07 5.38
N LYS A 261 -8.69 -10.87 4.34
CA LYS A 261 -9.64 -11.78 3.68
C LYS A 261 -10.20 -12.80 4.67
N ALA A 262 -9.36 -13.39 5.51
CA ALA A 262 -9.79 -14.37 6.52
C ALA A 262 -10.85 -13.79 7.46
N GLN A 263 -10.72 -12.55 7.94
CA GLN A 263 -11.70 -11.92 8.82
C GLN A 263 -13.07 -11.76 8.16
N ILE A 264 -13.12 -11.45 6.87
CA ILE A 264 -14.39 -11.33 6.11
C ILE A 264 -15.01 -12.70 5.87
N ILE A 265 -14.20 -13.70 5.53
CA ILE A 265 -14.67 -15.09 5.38
C ILE A 265 -15.25 -15.62 6.69
N ASP A 266 -14.56 -15.39 7.82
CA ASP A 266 -15.04 -15.81 9.14
C ASP A 266 -16.34 -15.09 9.54
N LEU A 267 -16.46 -13.80 9.21
CA LEU A 267 -17.69 -13.04 9.40
C LEU A 267 -18.84 -13.67 8.62
N ILE A 268 -18.65 -13.97 7.32
CA ILE A 268 -19.66 -14.61 6.45
C ILE A 268 -20.09 -15.96 7.05
N LYS A 269 -19.15 -16.86 7.29
CA LYS A 269 -19.43 -18.21 7.84
C LYS A 269 -20.17 -18.16 9.18
N SER A 270 -19.79 -17.24 10.06
CA SER A 270 -20.44 -17.08 11.37
C SER A 270 -21.91 -16.68 11.28
N LYS A 271 -22.30 -15.99 10.20
CA LYS A 271 -23.68 -15.54 9.98
C LYS A 271 -24.52 -16.60 9.26
N GLU A 272 -23.93 -17.34 8.33
CA GLU A 272 -24.58 -18.48 7.65
C GLU A 272 -24.94 -19.57 8.67
N LEU A 273 -24.01 -19.98 9.54
CA LEU A 273 -24.27 -20.96 10.61
C LEU A 273 -25.39 -20.53 11.57
N LYS A 274 -25.51 -19.24 11.88
CA LYS A 274 -26.58 -18.72 12.74
C LYS A 274 -27.94 -18.78 12.05
N LYS A 275 -28.00 -18.60 10.73
CA LYS A 275 -29.20 -18.67 9.94
C LYS A 275 -29.72 -20.13 9.90
N GLU A 276 -28.87 -21.10 9.57
CA GLU A 276 -29.18 -22.53 9.57
C GLU A 276 -29.68 -23.02 10.93
N ASN A 277 -29.04 -22.61 12.02
CA ASN A 277 -29.46 -22.98 13.38
C ASN A 277 -30.80 -22.37 13.80
N ASN A 278 -31.20 -21.23 13.22
CA ASN A 278 -32.51 -20.63 13.51
C ASN A 278 -33.62 -21.27 12.66
N GLU A 279 -33.33 -21.67 11.42
CA GLU A 279 -34.28 -22.39 10.54
C GLU A 279 -34.55 -23.83 11.03
N SER A 280 -33.56 -24.49 11.62
CA SER A 280 -33.73 -25.84 12.22
C SER A 280 -34.46 -25.84 13.55
N LYS A 281 -34.81 -24.71 14.12
CA LYS A 281 -35.60 -24.57 15.37
C LYS A 281 -37.05 -24.14 15.16
N GLN A 282 -37.44 -23.88 13.92
CA GLN A 282 -38.82 -23.63 13.50
C GLN A 282 -39.41 -24.88 12.86
#